data_f905dbf66781f448770cca31bd429014
#
_entry.id   f905dbf66781f448770cca31bd429014
#
_cell.length_a   1.000
_cell.length_b   1.000
_cell.length_c   1.000
_cell.angle_alpha   90.00
_cell.angle_beta   90.00
_cell.angle_gamma   90.00
#
_symmetry.space_group_name_H-M   'P 1'
#
loop_
_entity.id
_entity.type
_entity.pdbx_description
1 polymer ?
#
loop_
_entity_poly.entity_id
_entity_poly.type
_entity_poly.pdbx_seq_one_letter_code
_entity_poly.pdbx_strand_id
1 'polypeptide(L)'
;MKLCIRSIWYCLGILLGSFVFYSFAIAQNAVVADEVLVKPIPVAPHTYFVQGRPEMGNSANQNFISNAGFVVTPSGVVVVDALGSPVLAKKLIAEIKKVSNQKIVAVIVSHYHADHIYGLQEFKKIGATIYAQGEGRNYLSSETAKQRLIASRVDFAPWVNAGTRLISADVWIDKTFNLKVGGIDFLISRVGPAHAPEDLMVYVPSEKVLFAGDLVFRGRIPFVGNADSKGWLLALDEIERLNPNIVIPGHGAYSTKPLEDIAFTRTYLKYLRESMAPAALNLDPFEAAYQSTDWSEYEGMPLFRAANRMNAYNVYLSIQAE
;
A
#
# COMPACT_ATOMS: atom_id res chain seq x y z
N MET A 1 -10.48 17.82 99.43
CA MET A 1 -9.17 17.15 99.68
C MET A 1 -8.28 17.46 98.58
N LYS A 2 -7.12 18.04 98.82
CA LYS A 2 -6.13 18.67 97.94
C LYS A 2 -5.45 17.65 97.03
N LEU A 3 -5.19 17.96 95.78
CA LEU A 3 -3.96 17.52 95.13
C LEU A 3 -3.47 18.51 94.05
N CYS A 4 -2.18 18.66 94.05
CA CYS A 4 -1.36 19.67 93.47
C CYS A 4 -1.14 19.42 91.92
N ILE A 5 -1.12 20.54 91.19
CA ILE A 5 -0.70 20.62 89.77
C ILE A 5 0.79 20.84 89.74
N ARG A 6 1.52 20.07 88.97
CA ARG A 6 2.90 20.41 88.56
C ARG A 6 2.95 20.47 87.01
N SER A 7 3.25 21.66 86.51
CA SER A 7 3.48 21.96 85.10
C SER A 7 4.85 21.44 84.71
N ILE A 8 4.92 20.81 83.56
CA ILE A 8 6.19 20.49 82.88
C ILE A 8 6.11 21.09 81.48
N TRP A 9 7.01 22.02 81.21
CA TRP A 9 7.25 22.60 79.91
C TRP A 9 8.09 21.63 79.06
N TYR A 10 7.65 21.30 77.87
CA TYR A 10 8.48 20.66 76.83
C TYR A 10 8.64 21.64 75.69
N CYS A 11 9.90 21.99 75.43
CA CYS A 11 10.32 22.74 74.24
C CYS A 11 10.10 21.89 73.02
N LEU A 12 9.27 22.31 72.06
CA LEU A 12 9.15 21.73 70.71
C LEU A 12 10.21 22.35 69.80
N GLY A 13 11.27 21.61 69.51
CA GLY A 13 12.24 21.98 68.50
C GLY A 13 11.66 21.68 67.11
N ILE A 14 11.47 22.72 66.32
CA ILE A 14 11.05 22.58 64.91
C ILE A 14 12.30 22.22 64.09
N LEU A 15 12.41 20.95 63.67
CA LEU A 15 13.34 20.50 62.67
C LEU A 15 12.73 20.76 61.29
N LEU A 16 13.19 21.84 60.63
CA LEU A 16 12.94 22.08 59.19
C LEU A 16 13.79 21.11 58.37
N GLY A 17 13.21 19.98 58.02
CA GLY A 17 13.76 19.05 57.02
C GLY A 17 13.57 19.60 55.63
N SER A 18 14.63 20.10 54.99
CA SER A 18 14.63 20.50 53.58
C SER A 18 14.53 19.25 52.72
N PHE A 19 13.35 18.94 52.20
CA PHE A 19 13.18 17.95 51.13
C PHE A 19 13.70 18.55 49.83
N VAL A 20 14.89 18.16 49.43
CA VAL A 20 15.40 18.40 48.07
C VAL A 20 14.73 17.39 47.13
N PHE A 21 13.71 17.82 46.37
CA PHE A 21 13.15 17.02 45.27
C PHE A 21 14.16 16.98 44.13
N TYR A 22 14.92 15.90 44.01
CA TYR A 22 15.64 15.58 42.79
C TYR A 22 14.61 15.17 41.73
N SER A 23 14.23 16.11 40.87
CA SER A 23 13.51 15.80 39.62
C SER A 23 14.47 15.07 38.70
N PHE A 24 14.39 13.75 38.67
CA PHE A 24 14.97 12.97 37.57
C PHE A 24 14.17 13.26 36.31
N ALA A 25 14.67 14.19 35.51
CA ALA A 25 14.23 14.30 34.12
C ALA A 25 14.73 13.04 33.41
N ILE A 26 13.85 12.05 33.26
CA ILE A 26 14.05 10.95 32.31
C ILE A 26 14.00 11.61 30.94
N ALA A 27 15.16 11.89 30.35
CA ALA A 27 15.27 12.20 28.96
C ALA A 27 14.80 10.91 28.22
N GLN A 28 13.53 10.87 27.82
CA GLN A 28 13.08 9.94 26.82
C GLN A 28 13.90 10.26 25.57
N ASN A 29 14.90 9.45 25.28
CA ASN A 29 15.48 9.39 23.96
C ASN A 29 14.32 9.03 23.03
N ALA A 30 13.67 10.04 22.48
CA ALA A 30 12.79 9.86 21.35
C ALA A 30 13.70 9.24 20.27
N VAL A 31 13.52 7.94 20.02
CA VAL A 31 14.06 7.33 18.82
C VAL A 31 13.49 8.18 17.71
N VAL A 32 14.34 8.99 17.09
CA VAL A 32 13.97 9.76 15.89
C VAL A 32 13.62 8.68 14.87
N ALA A 33 12.33 8.44 14.70
CA ALA A 33 11.85 7.52 13.68
C ALA A 33 12.45 8.01 12.37
N ASP A 34 13.12 7.12 11.65
CA ASP A 34 13.72 7.42 10.36
C ASP A 34 12.68 8.16 9.52
N GLU A 35 13.02 9.38 9.09
CA GLU A 35 12.06 10.21 8.38
C GLU A 35 11.61 9.48 7.11
N VAL A 36 10.30 9.21 7.00
CA VAL A 36 9.74 8.57 5.81
C VAL A 36 9.78 9.59 4.68
N LEU A 37 10.74 9.41 3.77
CA LEU A 37 10.95 10.27 2.62
C LEU A 37 10.22 9.73 1.40
N VAL A 38 9.35 10.54 0.83
CA VAL A 38 8.73 10.30 -0.47
C VAL A 38 9.61 10.95 -1.53
N LYS A 39 10.44 10.14 -2.21
CA LYS A 39 11.44 10.64 -3.15
C LYS A 39 11.12 10.21 -4.58
N PRO A 40 10.72 11.14 -5.48
CA PRO A 40 10.54 10.83 -6.89
C PRO A 40 11.87 10.51 -7.58
N ILE A 41 11.87 9.46 -8.39
CA ILE A 41 12.97 8.99 -9.20
C ILE A 41 12.54 9.12 -10.68
N PRO A 42 13.23 9.88 -11.53
CA PRO A 42 12.91 9.92 -12.95
C PRO A 42 13.23 8.57 -13.59
N VAL A 43 12.27 8.00 -14.30
CA VAL A 43 12.43 6.71 -15.02
C VAL A 43 12.32 6.86 -16.53
N ALA A 44 11.68 7.95 -16.99
CA ALA A 44 11.60 8.33 -18.39
C ALA A 44 11.52 9.87 -18.48
N PRO A 45 11.54 10.49 -19.68
CA PRO A 45 11.61 11.95 -19.82
C PRO A 45 10.55 12.73 -19.03
N HIS A 46 9.33 12.20 -18.91
CA HIS A 46 8.22 12.85 -18.20
C HIS A 46 7.71 12.02 -17.02
N THR A 47 8.15 10.77 -16.89
CA THR A 47 7.63 9.81 -15.90
C THR A 47 8.56 9.68 -14.69
N TYR A 48 7.94 9.74 -13.53
CA TYR A 48 8.59 9.62 -12.22
C TYR A 48 7.96 8.49 -11.41
N PHE A 49 8.81 7.81 -10.65
CA PHE A 49 8.49 6.69 -9.79
C PHE A 49 8.77 7.05 -8.32
N VAL A 50 7.93 6.58 -7.43
CA VAL A 50 8.11 6.70 -5.97
C VAL A 50 7.99 5.31 -5.37
N GLN A 51 9.06 4.88 -4.69
CA GLN A 51 9.17 3.53 -4.14
C GLN A 51 8.74 3.47 -2.68
N GLY A 52 7.78 2.61 -2.38
CA GLY A 52 7.41 2.21 -1.03
C GLY A 52 8.43 1.27 -0.40
N ARG A 53 8.35 1.06 0.92
CA ARG A 53 9.23 0.15 1.67
C ARG A 53 8.83 -1.31 1.44
N PRO A 54 9.79 -2.24 1.30
CA PRO A 54 9.52 -3.66 1.05
C PRO A 54 9.18 -4.41 2.36
N GLU A 55 8.27 -3.90 3.15
CA GLU A 55 7.87 -4.42 4.46
C GLU A 55 6.35 -4.38 4.65
N MET A 56 5.84 -4.94 5.74
CA MET A 56 4.43 -4.78 6.11
C MET A 56 4.13 -3.36 6.57
N GLY A 57 2.92 -2.86 6.23
CA GLY A 57 2.45 -1.57 6.71
C GLY A 57 2.39 -1.51 8.23
N ASN A 58 2.87 -0.42 8.80
CA ASN A 58 2.86 -0.14 10.24
C ASN A 58 2.93 1.35 10.51
N SER A 59 2.84 1.74 11.79
CA SER A 59 2.93 3.15 12.19
C SER A 59 4.30 3.77 11.90
N ALA A 60 5.41 3.03 12.04
CA ALA A 60 6.76 3.56 11.84
C ALA A 60 7.01 3.93 10.37
N ASN A 61 6.50 3.13 9.42
CA ASN A 61 6.61 3.42 7.99
C ASN A 61 5.45 4.25 7.43
N GLN A 62 4.52 4.71 8.26
CA GLN A 62 3.36 5.53 7.87
C GLN A 62 2.44 4.82 6.85
N ASN A 63 2.48 3.48 6.77
CA ASN A 63 1.89 2.65 5.73
C ASN A 63 2.46 2.96 4.32
N PHE A 64 3.75 3.34 4.23
CA PHE A 64 4.45 3.60 2.97
C PHE A 64 5.05 2.30 2.43
N ILE A 65 4.22 1.42 1.92
CA ILE A 65 4.60 0.09 1.41
C ILE A 65 4.33 -0.08 -0.07
N SER A 66 3.36 0.65 -0.63
CA SER A 66 3.07 0.67 -2.06
C SER A 66 3.86 1.74 -2.79
N ASN A 67 4.01 1.53 -4.06
CA ASN A 67 4.56 2.51 -4.98
C ASN A 67 3.48 3.52 -5.42
N ALA A 68 3.94 4.63 -5.97
CA ALA A 68 3.14 5.55 -6.76
C ALA A 68 4.02 6.10 -7.89
N GLY A 69 3.40 6.80 -8.82
CA GLY A 69 4.18 7.53 -9.79
C GLY A 69 3.39 8.68 -10.40
N PHE A 70 4.07 9.46 -11.23
CA PHE A 70 3.40 10.54 -11.93
C PHE A 70 4.09 10.87 -13.25
N VAL A 71 3.30 11.47 -14.13
CA VAL A 71 3.76 11.93 -15.44
C VAL A 71 3.52 13.44 -15.53
N VAL A 72 4.58 14.20 -15.83
CA VAL A 72 4.51 15.64 -16.04
C VAL A 72 4.19 15.91 -17.49
N THR A 73 3.09 16.62 -17.76
CA THR A 73 2.70 17.00 -19.11
C THR A 73 2.68 18.51 -19.27
N PRO A 74 2.65 19.07 -20.49
CA PRO A 74 2.50 20.51 -20.72
C PRO A 74 1.23 21.13 -20.11
N SER A 75 0.18 20.35 -19.84
CA SER A 75 -1.12 20.86 -19.36
C SER A 75 -1.50 20.40 -17.96
N GLY A 76 -0.63 19.68 -17.27
CA GLY A 76 -0.89 19.18 -15.92
C GLY A 76 -0.09 17.92 -15.58
N VAL A 77 -0.18 17.51 -14.33
CA VAL A 77 0.45 16.27 -13.83
C VAL A 77 -0.63 15.22 -13.65
N VAL A 78 -0.38 14.02 -14.16
CA VAL A 78 -1.21 12.83 -13.93
C VAL A 78 -0.48 11.93 -12.94
N VAL A 79 -1.14 11.57 -11.86
CA VAL A 79 -0.60 10.69 -10.79
C VAL A 79 -1.22 9.31 -10.92
N VAL A 80 -0.47 8.26 -10.64
CA VAL A 80 -0.96 6.89 -10.50
C VAL A 80 -0.74 6.46 -9.05
N ASP A 81 -1.84 6.12 -8.38
CA ASP A 81 -1.97 5.79 -6.96
C ASP A 81 -1.63 6.94 -5.99
N ALA A 82 -2.19 6.86 -4.79
CA ALA A 82 -2.20 7.96 -3.83
C ALA A 82 -1.47 7.65 -2.53
N LEU A 83 -0.79 6.50 -2.44
CA LEU A 83 -0.11 6.00 -1.25
C LEU A 83 -1.04 5.68 -0.06
N GLY A 84 -0.46 5.08 0.99
CA GLY A 84 -1.17 4.44 2.09
C GLY A 84 -1.61 5.35 3.23
N SER A 85 -1.39 6.66 3.15
CA SER A 85 -1.87 7.60 4.17
C SER A 85 -1.97 9.04 3.65
N PRO A 86 -2.85 9.88 4.26
CA PRO A 86 -2.97 11.28 3.87
C PRO A 86 -1.66 12.07 4.01
N VAL A 87 -0.81 11.74 4.98
CA VAL A 87 0.48 12.42 5.16
C VAL A 87 1.44 12.09 4.02
N LEU A 88 1.47 10.86 3.55
CA LEU A 88 2.29 10.45 2.40
C LEU A 88 1.84 11.15 1.12
N ALA A 89 0.53 11.25 0.89
CA ALA A 89 -0.01 11.98 -0.25
C ALA A 89 0.37 13.46 -0.22
N LYS A 90 0.34 14.12 0.96
CA LYS A 90 0.82 15.50 1.11
C LYS A 90 2.31 15.63 0.76
N LYS A 91 3.13 14.67 1.21
CA LYS A 91 4.56 14.62 0.86
C LYS A 91 4.74 14.45 -0.65
N LEU A 92 4.00 13.51 -1.27
CA LEU A 92 4.03 13.31 -2.72
C LEU A 92 3.64 14.57 -3.50
N ILE A 93 2.55 15.24 -3.12
CA ILE A 93 2.12 16.50 -3.72
C ILE A 93 3.21 17.59 -3.58
N ALA A 94 3.88 17.66 -2.43
CA ALA A 94 4.97 18.62 -2.21
C ALA A 94 6.20 18.30 -3.10
N GLU A 95 6.54 17.02 -3.25
CA GLU A 95 7.64 16.60 -4.14
C GLU A 95 7.32 16.84 -5.63
N ILE A 96 6.09 16.58 -6.06
CA ILE A 96 5.63 16.88 -7.42
C ILE A 96 5.81 18.39 -7.72
N LYS A 97 5.48 19.26 -6.75
CA LYS A 97 5.65 20.70 -6.90
C LYS A 97 7.10 21.15 -7.05
N LYS A 98 8.06 20.39 -6.54
CA LYS A 98 9.51 20.66 -6.76
C LYS A 98 9.96 20.28 -8.18
N VAL A 99 9.27 19.26 -8.76
CA VAL A 99 9.58 18.78 -10.12
C VAL A 99 8.89 19.62 -11.19
N SER A 100 7.67 20.10 -10.93
CA SER A 100 6.86 20.80 -11.91
C SER A 100 5.95 21.85 -11.27
N ASN A 101 5.80 23.00 -11.96
CA ASN A 101 4.82 24.03 -11.61
C ASN A 101 3.41 23.74 -12.14
N GLN A 102 3.22 22.66 -12.88
CA GLN A 102 1.91 22.27 -13.40
C GLN A 102 0.99 21.78 -12.27
N LYS A 103 -0.32 22.03 -12.44
CA LYS A 103 -1.31 21.50 -11.51
C LYS A 103 -1.41 19.97 -11.64
N ILE A 104 -1.64 19.28 -10.54
CA ILE A 104 -2.07 17.88 -10.57
C ILE A 104 -3.54 17.89 -11.02
N VAL A 105 -3.81 17.33 -12.19
CA VAL A 105 -5.14 17.38 -12.83
C VAL A 105 -5.88 16.05 -12.72
N ALA A 106 -5.16 14.94 -12.58
CA ALA A 106 -5.75 13.61 -12.50
C ALA A 106 -4.98 12.71 -11.52
N VAL A 107 -5.72 11.81 -10.87
CA VAL A 107 -5.20 10.65 -10.17
C VAL A 107 -5.90 9.41 -10.73
N ILE A 108 -5.14 8.44 -11.20
CA ILE A 108 -5.64 7.15 -11.67
C ILE A 108 -5.36 6.12 -10.57
N VAL A 109 -6.40 5.48 -10.06
CA VAL A 109 -6.30 4.45 -9.03
C VAL A 109 -6.14 3.10 -9.71
N SER A 110 -5.04 2.40 -9.43
CA SER A 110 -4.81 1.06 -9.96
C SER A 110 -5.83 0.06 -9.41
N HIS A 111 -6.08 0.09 -8.11
CA HIS A 111 -7.08 -0.69 -7.40
C HIS A 111 -7.34 -0.11 -5.99
N TYR A 112 -8.37 -0.59 -5.29
CA TYR A 112 -8.83 0.01 -4.03
C TYR A 112 -8.23 -0.63 -2.76
N HIS A 113 -6.98 -1.12 -2.78
CA HIS A 113 -6.32 -1.49 -1.53
C HIS A 113 -5.83 -0.26 -0.75
N ALA A 114 -5.79 -0.42 0.57
CA ALA A 114 -5.57 0.66 1.53
C ALA A 114 -4.31 1.49 1.28
N ASP A 115 -3.23 0.85 0.91
CA ASP A 115 -1.93 1.45 0.64
C ASP A 115 -1.85 2.21 -0.68
N HIS A 116 -2.84 2.05 -1.57
CA HIS A 116 -2.95 2.80 -2.83
C HIS A 116 -3.94 3.98 -2.75
N ILE A 117 -4.90 3.96 -1.79
CA ILE A 117 -6.04 4.87 -1.83
C ILE A 117 -6.17 5.84 -0.64
N TYR A 118 -5.56 5.58 0.51
CA TYR A 118 -5.82 6.42 1.69
C TYR A 118 -5.32 7.85 1.57
N GLY A 119 -4.47 8.13 0.60
CA GLY A 119 -4.04 9.47 0.25
C GLY A 119 -4.98 10.26 -0.65
N LEU A 120 -5.97 9.62 -1.31
CA LEU A 120 -6.84 10.24 -2.33
C LEU A 120 -7.53 11.52 -1.87
N GLN A 121 -7.90 11.62 -0.58
CA GLN A 121 -8.53 12.82 -0.04
C GLN A 121 -7.69 14.09 -0.21
N GLU A 122 -6.37 13.98 -0.21
CA GLU A 122 -5.48 15.14 -0.35
C GLU A 122 -5.42 15.61 -1.81
N PHE A 123 -5.48 14.70 -2.77
CA PHE A 123 -5.59 15.03 -4.18
C PHE A 123 -6.97 15.62 -4.52
N LYS A 124 -8.04 15.09 -3.91
CA LYS A 124 -9.39 15.65 -4.06
C LYS A 124 -9.47 17.08 -3.58
N LYS A 125 -8.83 17.41 -2.45
CA LYS A 125 -8.79 18.79 -1.89
C LYS A 125 -8.16 19.81 -2.83
N ILE A 126 -7.19 19.39 -3.64
CA ILE A 126 -6.52 20.28 -4.61
C ILE A 126 -7.20 20.30 -5.99
N GLY A 127 -8.34 19.63 -6.13
CA GLY A 127 -9.17 19.64 -7.33
C GLY A 127 -8.74 18.66 -8.43
N ALA A 128 -7.92 17.66 -8.12
CA ALA A 128 -7.60 16.60 -9.06
C ALA A 128 -8.82 15.70 -9.32
N THR A 129 -9.05 15.35 -10.59
CA THR A 129 -10.08 14.38 -10.98
C THR A 129 -9.59 12.96 -10.70
N ILE A 130 -10.37 12.16 -9.99
CA ILE A 130 -10.03 10.79 -9.63
C ILE A 130 -10.69 9.82 -10.62
N TYR A 131 -9.87 8.96 -11.22
CA TYR A 131 -10.27 7.91 -12.15
C TYR A 131 -10.07 6.56 -11.51
N ALA A 132 -11.05 5.67 -11.60
CA ALA A 132 -10.95 4.29 -11.12
C ALA A 132 -11.87 3.35 -11.90
N GLN A 133 -11.66 2.06 -11.77
CA GLN A 133 -12.49 1.04 -12.39
C GLN A 133 -13.84 0.92 -11.66
N GLY A 134 -14.92 0.63 -12.42
CA GLY A 134 -16.31 0.68 -11.94
C GLY A 134 -16.62 -0.25 -10.77
N GLU A 135 -16.01 -1.43 -10.68
CA GLU A 135 -16.19 -2.37 -9.56
C GLU A 135 -15.70 -1.79 -8.22
N GLY A 136 -14.83 -0.78 -8.24
CA GLY A 136 -14.43 -0.06 -7.03
C GLY A 136 -15.60 0.55 -6.25
N ARG A 137 -16.76 0.80 -6.90
CA ARG A 137 -17.99 1.20 -6.21
C ARG A 137 -18.45 0.12 -5.21
N ASN A 138 -18.37 -1.14 -5.62
CA ASN A 138 -18.77 -2.28 -4.80
C ASN A 138 -17.85 -2.39 -3.57
N TYR A 139 -16.53 -2.24 -3.78
CA TYR A 139 -15.59 -2.19 -2.68
C TYR A 139 -15.90 -1.06 -1.69
N LEU A 140 -16.03 0.17 -2.17
CA LEU A 140 -16.25 1.36 -1.32
C LEU A 140 -17.54 1.29 -0.50
N SER A 141 -18.58 0.63 -1.01
CA SER A 141 -19.85 0.43 -0.30
C SER A 141 -19.83 -0.76 0.65
N SER A 142 -18.82 -1.63 0.57
CA SER A 142 -18.75 -2.89 1.31
C SER A 142 -18.45 -2.69 2.81
N GLU A 143 -18.87 -3.67 3.59
CA GLU A 143 -18.48 -3.74 5.01
C GLU A 143 -16.98 -4.01 5.16
N THR A 144 -16.39 -4.78 4.24
CA THR A 144 -14.94 -5.05 4.19
C THR A 144 -14.13 -3.76 4.15
N ALA A 145 -14.46 -2.81 3.27
CA ALA A 145 -13.76 -1.52 3.17
C ALA A 145 -13.87 -0.69 4.45
N LYS A 146 -15.06 -0.70 5.09
CA LYS A 146 -15.28 0.01 6.36
C LYS A 146 -14.46 -0.59 7.49
N GLN A 147 -14.50 -1.92 7.65
CA GLN A 147 -13.75 -2.63 8.69
C GLN A 147 -12.25 -2.50 8.47
N ARG A 148 -11.79 -2.57 7.22
CA ARG A 148 -10.38 -2.33 6.89
C ARG A 148 -9.93 -0.93 7.29
N LEU A 149 -10.74 0.11 7.03
CA LEU A 149 -10.41 1.48 7.44
C LEU A 149 -10.41 1.63 8.97
N ILE A 150 -11.35 0.97 9.69
CA ILE A 150 -11.38 0.98 11.15
C ILE A 150 -10.12 0.34 11.72
N ALA A 151 -9.73 -0.84 11.24
CA ALA A 151 -8.49 -1.51 11.63
C ALA A 151 -7.25 -0.65 11.31
N SER A 152 -7.19 -0.08 10.11
CA SER A 152 -6.08 0.77 9.68
C SER A 152 -5.91 2.02 10.55
N ARG A 153 -6.98 2.55 11.15
CA ARG A 153 -6.89 3.67 12.11
C ARG A 153 -6.23 3.29 13.43
N VAL A 154 -6.20 1.99 13.75
CA VAL A 154 -5.46 1.45 14.89
C VAL A 154 -4.02 1.13 14.49
N ASP A 155 -3.87 0.35 13.41
CA ASP A 155 -2.60 -0.21 12.98
C ASP A 155 -1.60 0.86 12.50
N PHE A 156 -2.12 1.94 11.90
CA PHE A 156 -1.31 2.98 11.25
C PHE A 156 -1.45 4.35 11.93
N ALA A 157 -1.96 4.38 13.19
CA ALA A 157 -2.02 5.64 13.93
C ALA A 157 -0.61 6.24 14.12
N PRO A 158 -0.47 7.58 14.11
CA PRO A 158 -1.51 8.59 13.92
C PRO A 158 -1.77 8.97 12.44
N TRP A 159 -1.13 8.30 11.49
CA TRP A 159 -1.08 8.67 10.06
C TRP A 159 -2.37 8.38 9.32
N VAL A 160 -3.01 7.24 9.64
CA VAL A 160 -4.40 6.92 9.31
C VAL A 160 -5.20 7.12 10.60
N ASN A 161 -6.20 7.98 10.58
CA ASN A 161 -6.92 8.42 11.78
C ASN A 161 -8.40 8.70 11.50
N ALA A 162 -9.12 9.26 12.48
CA ALA A 162 -10.53 9.60 12.35
C ALA A 162 -10.83 10.59 11.19
N GLY A 163 -9.84 11.34 10.73
CA GLY A 163 -9.94 12.24 9.55
C GLY A 163 -9.74 11.53 8.21
N THR A 164 -9.24 10.29 8.18
CA THR A 164 -9.05 9.55 6.94
C THR A 164 -10.38 9.06 6.37
N ARG A 165 -10.58 9.24 5.07
CA ARG A 165 -11.81 8.93 4.34
C ARG A 165 -11.53 8.02 3.15
N LEU A 166 -12.46 7.12 2.87
CA LEU A 166 -12.58 6.46 1.56
C LEU A 166 -13.13 7.46 0.55
N ILE A 167 -12.46 7.63 -0.56
CA ILE A 167 -12.82 8.61 -1.59
C ILE A 167 -13.29 7.89 -2.84
N SER A 168 -14.49 8.26 -3.29
CA SER A 168 -15.04 7.78 -4.56
C SER A 168 -14.34 8.43 -5.75
N ALA A 169 -14.20 7.70 -6.83
CA ALA A 169 -13.77 8.28 -8.10
C ALA A 169 -14.80 9.28 -8.64
N ASP A 170 -14.30 10.24 -9.41
CA ASP A 170 -15.13 11.16 -10.18
C ASP A 170 -15.54 10.56 -11.52
N VAL A 171 -14.63 9.77 -12.09
CA VAL A 171 -14.82 9.09 -13.37
C VAL A 171 -14.58 7.60 -13.17
N TRP A 172 -15.60 6.80 -13.46
CA TRP A 172 -15.54 5.37 -13.41
C TRP A 172 -15.29 4.78 -14.79
N ILE A 173 -14.30 3.89 -14.88
CA ILE A 173 -13.83 3.29 -16.12
C ILE A 173 -14.30 1.84 -16.19
N ASP A 174 -15.20 1.53 -17.14
CA ASP A 174 -15.74 0.19 -17.32
C ASP A 174 -15.12 -0.54 -18.53
N LYS A 175 -14.39 0.21 -19.38
CA LYS A 175 -13.72 -0.30 -20.60
C LYS A 175 -12.33 0.34 -20.68
N THR A 176 -11.45 -0.21 -21.53
CA THR A 176 -10.20 0.48 -21.88
C THR A 176 -10.49 1.90 -22.32
N PHE A 177 -9.78 2.85 -21.69
CA PHE A 177 -10.01 4.27 -21.84
C PHE A 177 -8.68 4.97 -22.12
N ASN A 178 -8.67 5.90 -23.07
CA ASN A 178 -7.52 6.74 -23.36
C ASN A 178 -7.74 8.14 -22.77
N LEU A 179 -7.01 8.47 -21.71
CA LEU A 179 -6.95 9.80 -21.16
C LEU A 179 -5.82 10.56 -21.85
N LYS A 180 -6.13 11.72 -22.44
CA LYS A 180 -5.11 12.58 -23.06
C LYS A 180 -4.93 13.86 -22.24
N VAL A 181 -3.71 14.10 -21.78
CA VAL A 181 -3.33 15.32 -21.04
C VAL A 181 -2.08 15.93 -21.64
N GLY A 182 -2.14 17.19 -22.05
CA GLY A 182 -0.99 17.91 -22.61
C GLY A 182 -0.31 17.23 -23.80
N GLY A 183 -1.06 16.49 -24.61
CA GLY A 183 -0.55 15.77 -25.76
C GLY A 183 -0.03 14.35 -25.46
N ILE A 184 0.13 13.98 -24.19
CA ILE A 184 0.52 12.63 -23.77
C ILE A 184 -0.74 11.77 -23.59
N ASP A 185 -0.71 10.57 -24.16
CA ASP A 185 -1.77 9.56 -24.04
C ASP A 185 -1.48 8.61 -22.86
N PHE A 186 -2.52 8.35 -22.08
CA PHE A 186 -2.54 7.37 -20.98
C PHE A 186 -3.55 6.30 -21.34
N LEU A 187 -3.09 5.15 -21.80
CA LEU A 187 -3.95 4.01 -22.08
C LEU A 187 -4.24 3.30 -20.75
N ILE A 188 -5.47 3.47 -20.27
CA ILE A 188 -5.95 2.88 -19.03
C ILE A 188 -6.72 1.63 -19.39
N SER A 189 -6.21 0.45 -19.04
CA SER A 189 -6.79 -0.83 -19.38
C SER A 189 -7.38 -1.50 -18.15
N ARG A 190 -8.65 -1.92 -18.25
CA ARG A 190 -9.24 -2.84 -17.29
C ARG A 190 -8.66 -4.23 -17.49
N VAL A 191 -8.14 -4.83 -16.44
CA VAL A 191 -7.51 -6.16 -16.47
C VAL A 191 -8.03 -7.09 -15.36
N GLY A 192 -8.79 -6.55 -14.42
CA GLY A 192 -9.46 -7.35 -13.38
C GLY A 192 -10.72 -8.10 -13.90
N PRO A 193 -11.16 -9.14 -13.14
CA PRO A 193 -10.59 -9.53 -11.84
C PRO A 193 -9.23 -10.23 -11.99
N ALA A 194 -8.25 -9.79 -11.19
CA ALA A 194 -6.90 -10.33 -11.14
C ALA A 194 -6.38 -10.30 -9.69
N HIS A 195 -5.46 -9.37 -9.31
CA HIS A 195 -5.08 -9.14 -7.92
C HIS A 195 -6.27 -8.58 -7.10
N ALA A 196 -7.05 -7.70 -7.71
CA ALA A 196 -8.31 -7.18 -7.20
C ALA A 196 -9.41 -7.25 -8.30
N PRO A 197 -10.70 -7.24 -7.94
CA PRO A 197 -11.79 -7.22 -8.92
C PRO A 197 -11.72 -6.02 -9.87
N GLU A 198 -11.23 -4.90 -9.39
CA GLU A 198 -11.20 -3.59 -10.06
C GLU A 198 -9.82 -3.18 -10.58
N ASP A 199 -8.94 -4.14 -10.85
CA ASP A 199 -7.59 -3.83 -11.34
C ASP A 199 -7.60 -3.05 -12.66
N LEU A 200 -6.81 -1.96 -12.65
CA LEU A 200 -6.42 -1.19 -13.82
C LEU A 200 -4.90 -1.18 -13.96
N MET A 201 -4.43 -1.16 -15.19
CA MET A 201 -3.07 -0.78 -15.51
C MET A 201 -3.04 0.49 -16.37
N VAL A 202 -1.98 1.28 -16.28
CA VAL A 202 -1.83 2.54 -17.01
C VAL A 202 -0.57 2.49 -17.85
N TYR A 203 -0.73 2.50 -19.15
CA TYR A 203 0.39 2.51 -20.10
C TYR A 203 0.56 3.88 -20.73
N VAL A 204 1.81 4.37 -20.78
CA VAL A 204 2.20 5.62 -21.44
C VAL A 204 2.96 5.26 -22.73
N PRO A 205 2.26 5.20 -23.89
CA PRO A 205 2.85 4.66 -25.14
C PRO A 205 4.07 5.42 -25.62
N SER A 206 4.07 6.75 -25.48
CA SER A 206 5.19 7.62 -25.93
C SER A 206 6.51 7.33 -25.21
N GLU A 207 6.45 6.79 -23.99
CA GLU A 207 7.63 6.45 -23.17
C GLU A 207 7.79 4.94 -22.95
N LYS A 208 6.82 4.15 -23.40
CA LYS A 208 6.74 2.71 -23.15
C LYS A 208 6.88 2.35 -21.67
N VAL A 209 6.28 3.17 -20.81
CA VAL A 209 6.21 2.96 -19.34
C VAL A 209 4.83 2.41 -18.98
N LEU A 210 4.83 1.36 -18.19
CA LEU A 210 3.62 0.75 -17.63
C LEU A 210 3.62 0.90 -16.11
N PHE A 211 2.56 1.48 -15.57
CA PHE A 211 2.19 1.36 -14.17
C PHE A 211 1.29 0.14 -14.04
N ALA A 212 1.81 -0.90 -13.42
CA ALA A 212 1.14 -2.20 -13.36
C ALA A 212 0.27 -2.39 -12.11
N GLY A 213 0.37 -1.48 -11.12
CA GLY A 213 -0.24 -1.73 -9.81
C GLY A 213 0.23 -3.09 -9.25
N ASP A 214 -0.62 -3.74 -8.48
CA ASP A 214 -0.31 -5.01 -7.82
C ASP A 214 -0.42 -6.25 -8.75
N LEU A 215 -0.50 -6.02 -10.06
CA LEU A 215 -0.32 -7.11 -11.04
C LEU A 215 1.13 -7.59 -11.10
N VAL A 216 2.09 -6.73 -10.72
CA VAL A 216 3.52 -7.06 -10.68
C VAL A 216 4.10 -6.70 -9.32
N PHE A 217 4.78 -7.65 -8.70
CA PHE A 217 5.56 -7.49 -7.48
C PHE A 217 7.04 -7.73 -7.75
N ARG A 218 7.90 -6.95 -7.11
CA ARG A 218 9.36 -7.12 -7.21
C ARG A 218 10.04 -7.22 -5.86
N GLY A 219 10.97 -8.18 -5.77
CA GLY A 219 11.84 -8.34 -4.59
C GLY A 219 11.11 -8.79 -3.33
N ARG A 220 9.91 -9.33 -3.45
CA ARG A 220 9.11 -9.88 -2.33
C ARG A 220 8.07 -10.86 -2.84
N ILE A 221 7.51 -11.66 -1.93
CA ILE A 221 6.35 -12.49 -2.25
C ILE A 221 5.15 -11.59 -2.61
N PRO A 222 4.46 -11.85 -3.73
CA PRO A 222 3.19 -11.22 -4.06
C PRO A 222 2.14 -11.43 -2.97
N PHE A 223 1.27 -10.45 -2.76
CA PHE A 223 0.11 -10.61 -1.90
C PHE A 223 -1.07 -11.05 -2.76
N VAL A 224 -1.50 -12.30 -2.59
CA VAL A 224 -2.59 -12.85 -3.40
C VAL A 224 -3.95 -12.50 -2.81
N GLY A 225 -4.10 -12.53 -1.48
CA GLY A 225 -5.38 -12.18 -0.86
C GLY A 225 -6.55 -12.96 -1.46
N ASN A 226 -7.64 -12.26 -1.78
CA ASN A 226 -8.82 -12.81 -2.44
C ASN A 226 -8.76 -12.64 -3.97
N ALA A 227 -7.57 -12.68 -4.56
CA ALA A 227 -7.34 -12.53 -5.99
C ALA A 227 -7.99 -13.66 -6.81
N ASP A 228 -8.39 -13.32 -8.02
CA ASP A 228 -8.58 -14.32 -9.07
C ASP A 228 -7.22 -14.68 -9.67
N SER A 229 -6.58 -15.70 -9.12
CA SER A 229 -5.24 -16.10 -9.57
C SER A 229 -5.20 -16.55 -11.03
N LYS A 230 -6.32 -17.02 -11.60
CA LYS A 230 -6.46 -17.40 -13.01
C LYS A 230 -6.60 -16.17 -13.91
N GLY A 231 -7.47 -15.24 -13.53
CA GLY A 231 -7.60 -13.95 -14.21
C GLY A 231 -6.29 -13.15 -14.13
N TRP A 232 -5.56 -13.25 -13.01
CA TRP A 232 -4.27 -12.58 -12.88
C TRP A 232 -3.22 -13.11 -13.87
N LEU A 233 -3.18 -14.42 -14.13
CA LEU A 233 -2.31 -14.97 -15.17
C LEU A 233 -2.64 -14.39 -16.56
N LEU A 234 -3.93 -14.19 -16.88
CA LEU A 234 -4.36 -13.55 -18.11
C LEU A 234 -3.98 -12.06 -18.17
N ALA A 235 -4.06 -11.36 -17.03
CA ALA A 235 -3.61 -9.96 -16.95
C ALA A 235 -2.11 -9.83 -17.24
N LEU A 236 -1.29 -10.78 -16.78
CA LEU A 236 0.15 -10.80 -17.10
C LEU A 236 0.41 -11.01 -18.60
N ASP A 237 -0.44 -11.80 -19.32
CA ASP A 237 -0.36 -11.93 -20.77
C ASP A 237 -0.65 -10.61 -21.49
N GLU A 238 -1.57 -9.79 -20.97
CA GLU A 238 -1.84 -8.46 -21.51
C GLU A 238 -0.64 -7.53 -21.35
N ILE A 239 0.03 -7.58 -20.19
CA ILE A 239 1.25 -6.78 -19.93
C ILE A 239 2.34 -7.17 -20.94
N GLU A 240 2.56 -8.47 -21.17
CA GLU A 240 3.55 -8.95 -22.14
C GLU A 240 3.24 -8.45 -23.56
N ARG A 241 1.96 -8.44 -23.96
CA ARG A 241 1.53 -7.93 -25.28
C ARG A 241 1.77 -6.44 -25.47
N LEU A 242 1.67 -5.63 -24.40
CA LEU A 242 2.00 -4.21 -24.46
C LEU A 242 3.50 -3.97 -24.70
N ASN A 243 4.34 -4.96 -24.36
CA ASN A 243 5.81 -4.90 -24.51
C ASN A 243 6.41 -3.59 -23.98
N PRO A 244 6.19 -3.24 -22.70
CA PRO A 244 6.75 -2.04 -22.10
C PRO A 244 8.27 -2.14 -22.00
N ASN A 245 8.96 -0.99 -22.05
CA ASN A 245 10.39 -0.93 -21.74
C ASN A 245 10.63 -0.81 -20.23
N ILE A 246 9.69 -0.21 -19.52
CA ILE A 246 9.75 0.03 -18.08
C ILE A 246 8.43 -0.39 -17.45
N VAL A 247 8.51 -1.16 -16.37
CA VAL A 247 7.36 -1.46 -15.51
C VAL A 247 7.56 -0.83 -14.14
N ILE A 248 6.57 -0.10 -13.68
CA ILE A 248 6.43 0.38 -12.32
C ILE A 248 5.44 -0.56 -11.63
N PRO A 249 5.93 -1.48 -10.77
CA PRO A 249 5.07 -2.42 -10.04
C PRO A 249 4.33 -1.70 -8.92
N GLY A 250 3.31 -2.34 -8.32
CA GLY A 250 2.67 -1.83 -7.11
C GLY A 250 3.60 -1.86 -5.90
N HIS A 251 4.53 -2.81 -5.86
CA HIS A 251 5.52 -2.96 -4.79
C HIS A 251 6.90 -3.35 -5.33
N GLY A 252 7.94 -2.77 -4.73
CA GLY A 252 9.34 -3.02 -5.08
C GLY A 252 9.90 -2.01 -6.08
N ALA A 253 11.12 -2.21 -6.55
CA ALA A 253 11.78 -1.29 -7.47
C ALA A 253 11.14 -1.33 -8.86
N TYR A 254 11.19 -0.22 -9.63
CA TYR A 254 10.82 -0.25 -11.04
C TYR A 254 11.74 -1.19 -11.83
N SER A 255 11.26 -1.67 -12.96
CA SER A 255 11.99 -2.61 -13.82
C SER A 255 12.27 -2.03 -15.20
N THR A 256 13.49 -2.24 -15.67
CA THR A 256 13.90 -2.08 -17.08
C THR A 256 14.00 -3.43 -17.81
N LYS A 257 13.62 -4.52 -17.12
CA LYS A 257 13.55 -5.88 -17.63
C LYS A 257 12.18 -6.49 -17.33
N PRO A 258 11.10 -5.92 -17.87
CA PRO A 258 9.74 -6.25 -17.49
C PRO A 258 9.41 -7.74 -17.57
N LEU A 259 9.90 -8.44 -18.60
CA LEU A 259 9.59 -9.85 -18.82
C LEU A 259 10.14 -10.75 -17.69
N GLU A 260 11.30 -10.40 -17.09
CA GLU A 260 11.85 -11.16 -15.96
C GLU A 260 10.95 -11.05 -14.73
N ASP A 261 10.44 -9.85 -14.43
CA ASP A 261 9.60 -9.61 -13.26
C ASP A 261 8.18 -10.17 -13.42
N ILE A 262 7.63 -10.06 -14.64
CA ILE A 262 6.36 -10.71 -15.00
C ILE A 262 6.48 -12.22 -14.87
N ALA A 263 7.59 -12.80 -15.35
CA ALA A 263 7.87 -14.22 -15.23
C ALA A 263 7.90 -14.68 -13.78
N PHE A 264 8.52 -13.91 -12.87
CA PHE A 264 8.53 -14.23 -11.45
C PHE A 264 7.12 -14.29 -10.85
N THR A 265 6.32 -13.23 -11.05
CA THR A 265 4.94 -13.20 -10.54
C THR A 265 4.11 -14.35 -11.12
N ARG A 266 4.25 -14.62 -12.42
CA ARG A 266 3.60 -15.73 -13.11
C ARG A 266 3.98 -17.09 -12.53
N THR A 267 5.27 -17.32 -12.33
CA THR A 267 5.78 -18.60 -11.82
C THR A 267 5.27 -18.85 -10.40
N TYR A 268 5.29 -17.83 -9.54
CA TYR A 268 4.76 -17.95 -8.19
C TYR A 268 3.25 -18.26 -8.18
N LEU A 269 2.43 -17.58 -8.99
CA LEU A 269 0.99 -17.84 -9.09
C LEU A 269 0.70 -19.24 -9.61
N LYS A 270 1.43 -19.70 -10.64
CA LYS A 270 1.32 -21.06 -11.16
C LYS A 270 1.68 -22.07 -10.09
N TYR A 271 2.79 -21.86 -9.40
CA TYR A 271 3.25 -22.76 -8.34
C TYR A 271 2.22 -22.90 -7.21
N LEU A 272 1.62 -21.79 -6.76
CA LEU A 272 0.52 -21.84 -5.79
C LEU A 272 -0.65 -22.68 -6.29
N ARG A 273 -1.08 -22.48 -7.54
CA ARG A 273 -2.20 -23.21 -8.12
C ARG A 273 -1.88 -24.69 -8.29
N GLU A 274 -0.73 -25.02 -8.85
CA GLU A 274 -0.28 -26.41 -9.08
C GLU A 274 -0.11 -27.19 -7.77
N SER A 275 0.44 -26.53 -6.74
CA SER A 275 0.65 -27.15 -5.43
C SER A 275 -0.65 -27.38 -4.66
N MET A 276 -1.62 -26.49 -4.77
CA MET A 276 -2.88 -26.57 -4.02
C MET A 276 -4.01 -27.31 -4.76
N ALA A 277 -3.96 -27.39 -6.09
CA ALA A 277 -5.06 -27.96 -6.88
C ALA A 277 -5.40 -29.43 -6.55
N PRO A 278 -4.45 -30.36 -6.38
CA PRO A 278 -4.81 -31.75 -6.05
C PRO A 278 -5.66 -31.85 -4.78
N ALA A 279 -5.23 -31.19 -3.71
CA ALA A 279 -5.93 -31.21 -2.43
C ALA A 279 -7.28 -30.46 -2.50
N ALA A 280 -7.32 -29.32 -3.20
CA ALA A 280 -8.54 -28.54 -3.36
C ALA A 280 -9.63 -29.32 -4.09
N LEU A 281 -9.27 -30.00 -5.19
CA LEU A 281 -10.21 -30.79 -6.02
C LEU A 281 -10.67 -32.05 -5.30
N ASN A 282 -9.81 -32.68 -4.49
CA ASN A 282 -10.15 -33.87 -3.72
C ASN A 282 -10.85 -33.54 -2.39
N LEU A 283 -10.96 -32.25 -2.01
CA LEU A 283 -11.43 -31.80 -0.69
C LEU A 283 -10.54 -32.31 0.47
N ASP A 284 -9.26 -32.54 0.20
CA ASP A 284 -8.28 -32.93 1.20
C ASP A 284 -7.92 -31.71 2.10
N PRO A 285 -7.52 -31.93 3.36
CA PRO A 285 -7.19 -30.84 4.27
C PRO A 285 -6.08 -29.94 3.74
N PHE A 286 -6.32 -28.62 3.68
CA PHE A 286 -5.36 -27.62 3.23
C PHE A 286 -4.01 -27.73 3.96
N GLU A 287 -4.04 -27.92 5.29
CA GLU A 287 -2.81 -27.94 6.09
C GLU A 287 -1.85 -29.06 5.68
N ALA A 288 -2.38 -30.24 5.33
CA ALA A 288 -1.56 -31.37 4.85
C ALA A 288 -0.92 -31.02 3.49
N ALA A 289 -1.68 -30.41 2.58
CA ALA A 289 -1.17 -29.96 1.28
C ALA A 289 -0.09 -28.90 1.44
N TYR A 290 -0.31 -27.90 2.29
CA TYR A 290 0.65 -26.82 2.51
C TYR A 290 1.96 -27.32 3.10
N GLN A 291 1.91 -28.23 4.09
CA GLN A 291 3.08 -28.80 4.75
C GLN A 291 3.87 -29.75 3.84
N SER A 292 3.23 -30.43 2.90
CA SER A 292 3.90 -31.31 1.94
C SER A 292 4.49 -30.58 0.73
N THR A 293 4.17 -29.30 0.54
CA THR A 293 4.70 -28.50 -0.56
C THR A 293 6.12 -28.03 -0.27
N ASP A 294 7.01 -28.15 -1.24
CA ASP A 294 8.37 -27.63 -1.16
C ASP A 294 8.40 -26.11 -1.40
N TRP A 295 8.65 -25.34 -0.36
CA TRP A 295 8.71 -23.87 -0.42
C TRP A 295 10.13 -23.31 -0.53
N SER A 296 11.14 -24.16 -0.73
CA SER A 296 12.57 -23.80 -0.68
C SER A 296 12.95 -22.66 -1.66
N GLU A 297 12.28 -22.58 -2.81
CA GLU A 297 12.48 -21.49 -3.78
C GLU A 297 12.01 -20.12 -3.27
N TYR A 298 11.01 -20.10 -2.36
CA TYR A 298 10.35 -18.87 -1.94
C TYR A 298 10.59 -18.50 -0.49
N GLU A 299 10.96 -19.44 0.38
CA GLU A 299 11.03 -19.22 1.84
C GLU A 299 12.03 -18.16 2.28
N GLY A 300 13.07 -17.92 1.49
CA GLY A 300 14.08 -16.87 1.71
C GLY A 300 13.62 -15.47 1.26
N MET A 301 12.48 -15.35 0.59
CA MET A 301 12.02 -14.07 0.06
C MET A 301 11.38 -13.19 1.14
N PRO A 302 11.54 -11.85 1.03
CA PRO A 302 10.82 -10.92 1.89
C PRO A 302 9.32 -11.20 1.91
N LEU A 303 8.74 -11.12 3.09
CA LEU A 303 7.32 -11.34 3.39
C LEU A 303 6.80 -12.77 3.16
N PHE A 304 7.66 -13.76 2.89
CA PHE A 304 7.22 -15.15 2.77
C PHE A 304 6.42 -15.61 4.00
N ARG A 305 6.98 -15.44 5.19
CA ARG A 305 6.33 -15.86 6.45
C ARG A 305 5.00 -15.12 6.71
N ALA A 306 4.89 -13.89 6.23
CA ALA A 306 3.70 -13.07 6.44
C ALA A 306 2.56 -13.37 5.44
N ALA A 307 2.89 -13.77 4.21
CA ALA A 307 1.92 -13.86 3.13
C ALA A 307 1.71 -15.27 2.56
N ASN A 308 2.77 -16.10 2.45
CA ASN A 308 2.72 -17.30 1.62
C ASN A 308 1.62 -18.30 2.04
N ARG A 309 1.49 -18.58 3.35
CA ARG A 309 0.48 -19.54 3.81
C ARG A 309 -0.95 -19.04 3.53
N MET A 310 -1.20 -17.74 3.70
CA MET A 310 -2.49 -17.13 3.38
C MET A 310 -2.75 -17.13 1.87
N ASN A 311 -1.73 -16.82 1.08
CA ASN A 311 -1.81 -16.89 -0.38
C ASN A 311 -2.20 -18.29 -0.85
N ALA A 312 -1.49 -19.33 -0.35
CA ALA A 312 -1.79 -20.72 -0.67
C ALA A 312 -3.21 -21.13 -0.26
N TYR A 313 -3.65 -20.70 0.95
CA TYR A 313 -4.99 -20.99 1.43
C TYR A 313 -6.08 -20.34 0.57
N ASN A 314 -5.91 -19.08 0.18
CA ASN A 314 -6.87 -18.40 -0.65
C ASN A 314 -6.93 -18.99 -2.07
N VAL A 315 -5.78 -19.41 -2.63
CA VAL A 315 -5.76 -20.12 -3.91
C VAL A 315 -6.42 -21.50 -3.79
N TYR A 316 -6.19 -22.23 -2.70
CA TYR A 316 -6.86 -23.49 -2.43
C TYR A 316 -8.40 -23.31 -2.41
N LEU A 317 -8.91 -22.31 -1.68
CA LEU A 317 -10.35 -22.02 -1.64
C LEU A 317 -10.90 -21.57 -3.00
N SER A 318 -10.15 -20.78 -3.74
CA SER A 318 -10.56 -20.31 -5.07
C SER A 318 -10.71 -21.47 -6.05
N ILE A 319 -9.81 -22.45 -6.01
CA ILE A 319 -9.89 -23.66 -6.85
C ILE A 319 -11.11 -24.51 -6.49
N GLN A 320 -11.47 -24.61 -5.20
CA GLN A 320 -12.69 -25.33 -4.80
C GLN A 320 -13.98 -24.69 -5.33
N ALA A 321 -13.94 -23.40 -5.63
CA ALA A 321 -15.09 -22.63 -6.12
C ALA A 321 -15.16 -22.58 -7.66
N GLU A 322 -14.14 -23.04 -8.38
CA GLU A 322 -14.11 -23.15 -9.85
C GLU A 322 -14.92 -24.36 -10.35
#